data_d3a4168de70f7e09d3a2dcfd7c34a4a7
#
_entry.id   d3a4168de70f7e09d3a2dcfd7c34a4a7
#
_cell.length_a   1.000
_cell.length_b   1.000
_cell.length_c   1.000
_cell.angle_alpha   90.00
_cell.angle_beta   90.00
_cell.angle_gamma   90.00
#
_symmetry.space_group_name_H-M   'P 1'
#
loop_
_entity.id
_entity.type
_entity.pdbx_description
1 polymer ?
#
loop_
_entity_poly.entity_id
_entity_poly.type
_entity_poly.pdbx_seq_one_letter_code
_entity_poly.pdbx_strand_id
1 'polypeptide(L)'
;VRSSAASDVYKRQALQEARKEMEFIRKGNIEPLYFTEPNYPQRLLDCIDAPPLLYYRGNADLNSSKIISIVGTRRATEYGKDFCETLIRDLSEYFPQLVIVSGLAYGIDICAHRCALRHGLNTIAVLAHGLDHIYPANHRSTAVEMVSHGGLLTEYTGYHRMHPAFFVARNRIVAGLADAVIIVESREKGGALITAGIAESYHRDVFALPGS
;
A
#
# COMPACT_ATOMS: atom_id res chain seq x y z
N VAL A 1 -31.00 -12.67 -32.10
CA VAL A 1 -30.10 -13.85 -32.17
C VAL A 1 -28.62 -13.43 -32.14
N ARG A 2 -28.20 -12.26 -32.73
CA ARG A 2 -26.81 -11.77 -32.66
C ARG A 2 -26.37 -11.27 -31.27
N SER A 3 -27.27 -10.83 -30.42
CA SER A 3 -27.00 -10.35 -29.04
C SER A 3 -26.56 -11.48 -28.10
N SER A 4 -27.08 -12.69 -28.24
CA SER A 4 -26.77 -13.86 -27.41
C SER A 4 -25.34 -14.38 -27.63
N ALA A 5 -24.90 -14.53 -28.88
CA ALA A 5 -23.57 -15.06 -29.19
C ALA A 5 -22.44 -14.14 -28.72
N ALA A 6 -22.58 -12.82 -28.87
CA ALA A 6 -21.61 -11.85 -28.36
C ALA A 6 -21.53 -11.90 -26.82
N SER A 7 -22.67 -11.97 -26.13
CA SER A 7 -22.74 -12.14 -24.66
C SER A 7 -22.02 -13.41 -24.20
N ASP A 8 -22.15 -14.52 -24.93
CA ASP A 8 -21.52 -15.79 -24.56
C ASP A 8 -20.01 -15.76 -24.77
N VAL A 9 -19.53 -15.04 -25.80
CA VAL A 9 -18.08 -14.82 -26.01
C VAL A 9 -17.49 -14.01 -24.85
N TYR A 10 -18.12 -12.90 -24.46
CA TYR A 10 -17.65 -12.08 -23.31
C TYR A 10 -17.65 -12.86 -22.01
N LYS A 11 -18.68 -13.65 -21.76
CA LYS A 11 -18.76 -14.51 -20.55
C LYS A 11 -17.61 -15.52 -20.51
N ARG A 12 -17.33 -16.19 -21.64
CA ARG A 12 -16.21 -17.15 -21.72
C ARG A 12 -14.87 -16.50 -21.49
N GLN A 13 -14.64 -15.31 -22.09
CA GLN A 13 -13.42 -14.55 -21.89
C GLN A 13 -13.25 -14.13 -20.43
N ALA A 14 -14.27 -13.57 -19.81
CA ALA A 14 -14.25 -13.18 -18.41
C ALA A 14 -13.97 -14.37 -17.47
N LEU A 15 -14.56 -15.54 -17.75
CA LEU A 15 -14.30 -16.77 -16.99
C LEU A 15 -12.86 -17.28 -17.18
N GLN A 16 -12.30 -17.14 -18.36
CA GLN A 16 -10.89 -17.50 -18.60
C GLN A 16 -9.93 -16.59 -17.85
N GLU A 17 -10.19 -15.28 -17.87
CA GLU A 17 -9.40 -14.28 -17.13
C GLU A 17 -9.48 -14.54 -15.62
N ALA A 18 -10.68 -14.77 -15.09
CA ALA A 18 -10.87 -15.11 -13.67
C ALA A 18 -10.13 -16.39 -13.27
N ARG A 19 -10.16 -17.44 -14.10
CA ARG A 19 -9.41 -18.69 -13.83
C ARG A 19 -7.90 -18.45 -13.77
N LYS A 20 -7.35 -17.66 -14.68
CA LYS A 20 -5.92 -17.33 -14.70
C LYS A 20 -5.53 -16.54 -13.45
N GLU A 21 -6.37 -15.58 -13.03
CA GLU A 21 -6.14 -14.80 -11.81
C GLU A 21 -6.18 -15.70 -10.57
N MET A 22 -7.15 -16.59 -10.47
CA MET A 22 -7.22 -17.56 -9.36
C MET A 22 -5.99 -18.48 -9.31
N GLU A 23 -5.49 -18.90 -10.47
CA GLU A 23 -4.28 -19.71 -10.55
C GLU A 23 -3.04 -18.90 -10.12
N PHE A 24 -2.94 -17.63 -10.52
CA PHE A 24 -1.89 -16.72 -10.13
C PHE A 24 -1.90 -16.48 -8.60
N ILE A 25 -3.08 -16.19 -8.03
CA ILE A 25 -3.28 -16.01 -6.59
C ILE A 25 -2.78 -17.25 -5.84
N ARG A 26 -3.23 -18.44 -6.24
CA ARG A 26 -2.83 -19.70 -5.59
C ARG A 26 -1.34 -19.99 -5.70
N LYS A 27 -0.74 -19.83 -6.89
CA LYS A 27 0.71 -20.07 -7.10
C LYS A 27 1.59 -19.04 -6.41
N GLY A 28 1.10 -17.80 -6.28
CA GLY A 28 1.82 -16.70 -5.69
C GLY A 28 1.73 -16.63 -4.16
N ASN A 29 1.01 -17.56 -3.50
CA ASN A 29 0.68 -17.45 -2.08
C ASN A 29 0.10 -16.08 -1.74
N ILE A 30 -0.84 -15.62 -2.57
CA ILE A 30 -1.54 -14.37 -2.39
C ILE A 30 -2.82 -14.66 -1.63
N GLU A 31 -3.07 -13.92 -0.57
CA GLU A 31 -4.28 -14.00 0.23
C GLU A 31 -5.30 -12.96 -0.26
N PRO A 32 -6.46 -13.39 -0.78
CA PRO A 32 -7.58 -12.48 -1.01
C PRO A 32 -8.26 -12.15 0.32
N LEU A 33 -8.45 -10.88 0.60
CA LEU A 33 -9.04 -10.37 1.84
C LEU A 33 -10.37 -9.72 1.51
N TYR A 34 -11.47 -10.33 1.90
CA TYR A 34 -12.81 -9.79 1.70
C TYR A 34 -13.23 -8.95 2.91
N PHE A 35 -13.89 -7.81 2.66
CA PHE A 35 -14.30 -6.88 3.71
C PHE A 35 -15.27 -7.48 4.74
N THR A 36 -15.86 -8.65 4.45
CA THR A 36 -16.72 -9.41 5.37
C THR A 36 -15.97 -10.40 6.26
N GLU A 37 -14.67 -10.57 6.07
CA GLU A 37 -13.88 -11.58 6.76
C GLU A 37 -13.03 -10.97 7.89
N PRO A 38 -12.77 -11.73 8.97
CA PRO A 38 -12.05 -11.21 10.14
C PRO A 38 -10.59 -10.80 9.87
N ASN A 39 -9.95 -11.39 8.84
CA ASN A 39 -8.58 -11.08 8.43
C ASN A 39 -8.45 -9.81 7.58
N TYR A 40 -9.58 -9.21 7.18
CA TYR A 40 -9.57 -7.92 6.51
C TYR A 40 -9.07 -6.82 7.44
N PRO A 41 -8.30 -5.82 6.94
CA PRO A 41 -7.84 -4.71 7.77
C PRO A 41 -9.00 -3.93 8.39
N GLN A 42 -9.20 -4.09 9.71
CA GLN A 42 -10.35 -3.52 10.40
C GLN A 42 -10.39 -1.98 10.32
N ARG A 43 -9.23 -1.33 10.31
CA ARG A 43 -9.14 0.14 10.14
C ARG A 43 -9.74 0.64 8.83
N LEU A 44 -9.71 -0.17 7.77
CA LEU A 44 -10.33 0.18 6.50
C LEU A 44 -11.85 0.09 6.54
N LEU A 45 -12.45 -0.72 7.42
CA LEU A 45 -13.91 -0.82 7.53
C LEU A 45 -14.53 0.50 8.03
N ASP A 46 -13.76 1.33 8.73
CA ASP A 46 -14.20 2.66 9.16
C ASP A 46 -14.15 3.71 8.02
N CYS A 47 -13.57 3.35 6.87
CA CYS A 47 -13.44 4.24 5.73
C CYS A 47 -14.62 4.08 4.77
N ILE A 48 -15.24 5.21 4.36
CA ILE A 48 -16.45 5.21 3.52
C ILE A 48 -16.28 4.53 2.16
N ASP A 49 -15.04 4.48 1.66
CA ASP A 49 -14.65 3.92 0.37
C ASP A 49 -13.70 2.73 0.50
N ALA A 50 -13.86 1.96 1.59
CA ALA A 50 -13.12 0.73 1.81
C ALA A 50 -13.22 -0.21 0.60
N PRO A 51 -12.10 -0.72 0.07
CA PRO A 51 -12.17 -1.66 -1.05
C PRO A 51 -12.82 -2.98 -0.61
N PRO A 52 -13.80 -3.52 -1.34
CA PRO A 52 -14.48 -4.76 -0.95
C PRO A 52 -13.59 -6.00 -1.00
N LEU A 53 -12.48 -5.93 -1.73
CA LEU A 53 -11.52 -6.99 -1.90
C LEU A 53 -10.11 -6.40 -2.00
N LEU A 54 -9.20 -6.99 -1.25
CA LEU A 54 -7.76 -6.72 -1.32
C LEU A 54 -7.02 -8.02 -1.62
N TYR A 55 -5.84 -7.88 -2.20
CA TYR A 55 -4.89 -8.97 -2.43
C TYR A 55 -3.64 -8.70 -1.61
N TYR A 56 -3.28 -9.63 -0.74
CA TYR A 56 -2.14 -9.50 0.15
C TYR A 56 -1.12 -10.60 -0.09
N ARG A 57 0.15 -10.23 -0.09
CA ARG A 57 1.26 -11.17 -0.10
C ARG A 57 2.31 -10.73 0.92
N GLY A 58 2.39 -11.42 2.03
CA GLY A 58 3.30 -11.07 3.12
C GLY A 58 3.05 -11.89 4.36
N ASN A 59 3.65 -11.46 5.46
CA ASN A 59 3.55 -12.11 6.76
C ASN A 59 3.25 -11.15 7.92
N ALA A 60 3.11 -9.84 7.65
CA ALA A 60 2.72 -8.89 8.69
C ALA A 60 1.23 -8.98 9.01
N ASP A 61 0.90 -8.78 10.27
CA ASP A 61 -0.49 -8.61 10.70
C ASP A 61 -1.02 -7.24 10.26
N LEU A 62 -2.01 -7.25 9.37
CA LEU A 62 -2.70 -6.05 8.89
C LEU A 62 -3.59 -5.39 9.96
N ASN A 63 -3.81 -6.09 11.07
CA ASN A 63 -4.55 -5.63 12.24
C ASN A 63 -3.64 -5.41 13.45
N SER A 64 -2.32 -5.24 13.22
CA SER A 64 -1.35 -4.88 14.28
C SER A 64 -1.86 -3.71 15.13
N SER A 65 -1.54 -3.74 16.41
CA SER A 65 -1.99 -2.73 17.39
C SER A 65 -1.49 -1.30 17.07
N LYS A 66 -0.41 -1.17 16.31
CA LYS A 66 0.16 0.12 15.88
C LYS A 66 0.58 0.06 14.43
N ILE A 67 -0.02 0.92 13.62
CA ILE A 67 0.31 1.08 12.20
C ILE A 67 0.46 2.57 11.90
N ILE A 68 1.59 2.95 11.31
CA ILE A 68 1.86 4.34 10.91
C ILE A 68 2.14 4.38 9.41
N SER A 69 1.51 5.31 8.71
CA SER A 69 1.82 5.60 7.32
C SER A 69 2.85 6.72 7.21
N ILE A 70 3.89 6.51 6.43
CA ILE A 70 4.92 7.52 6.13
C ILE A 70 4.88 7.79 4.64
N VAL A 71 4.61 9.04 4.26
CA VAL A 71 4.50 9.45 2.86
C VAL A 71 5.23 10.77 2.63
N GLY A 72 5.58 11.04 1.36
CA GLY A 72 6.24 12.29 1.05
C GLY A 72 6.53 12.47 -0.43
N THR A 73 7.42 13.41 -0.71
CA THR A 73 7.84 13.73 -2.07
C THR A 73 8.59 12.58 -2.74
N ARG A 74 8.42 12.45 -4.06
CA ARG A 74 9.21 11.52 -4.88
C ARG A 74 10.67 11.97 -5.06
N ARG A 75 10.97 13.24 -4.76
CA ARG A 75 12.31 13.82 -4.82
C ARG A 75 12.73 14.26 -3.41
N ALA A 76 12.95 13.26 -2.55
CA ALA A 76 13.34 13.48 -1.18
C ALA A 76 14.72 14.16 -1.11
N THR A 77 14.84 15.15 -0.24
CA THR A 77 16.13 15.74 0.13
C THR A 77 16.90 14.82 1.10
N GLU A 78 18.17 15.07 1.32
CA GLU A 78 18.92 14.34 2.36
C GLU A 78 18.30 14.60 3.74
N TYR A 79 17.87 15.84 4.03
CA TYR A 79 17.19 16.18 5.27
C TYR A 79 15.94 15.31 5.51
N GLY A 80 15.08 15.15 4.49
CA GLY A 80 13.89 14.30 4.62
C GLY A 80 14.24 12.82 4.80
N LYS A 81 15.29 12.33 4.15
CA LYS A 81 15.76 10.95 4.31
C LYS A 81 16.34 10.71 5.70
N ASP A 82 17.18 11.62 6.19
CA ASP A 82 17.79 11.54 7.52
C ASP A 82 16.74 11.60 8.62
N PHE A 83 15.72 12.45 8.46
CA PHE A 83 14.61 12.48 9.38
C PHE A 83 13.84 11.16 9.36
N CYS A 84 13.54 10.61 8.18
CA CYS A 84 12.83 9.33 8.05
C CYS A 84 13.60 8.19 8.72
N GLU A 85 14.92 8.14 8.54
CA GLU A 85 15.81 7.16 9.18
C GLU A 85 15.78 7.30 10.70
N THR A 86 15.97 8.53 11.21
CA THR A 86 15.98 8.80 12.65
C THR A 86 14.65 8.46 13.29
N LEU A 87 13.54 8.90 12.68
CA LEU A 87 12.20 8.63 13.17
C LEU A 87 11.93 7.13 13.27
N ILE A 88 12.20 6.37 12.21
CA ILE A 88 11.91 4.92 12.18
C ILE A 88 12.82 4.16 13.15
N ARG A 89 14.09 4.53 13.25
CA ARG A 89 15.02 3.98 14.25
C ARG A 89 14.46 4.18 15.66
N ASP A 90 14.16 5.42 16.02
CA ASP A 90 13.70 5.76 17.37
C ASP A 90 12.35 5.06 17.67
N LEU A 91 11.42 5.04 16.70
CA LEU A 91 10.16 4.31 16.86
C LEU A 91 10.37 2.80 17.03
N SER A 92 11.36 2.20 16.37
CA SER A 92 11.64 0.76 16.48
C SER A 92 12.10 0.36 17.89
N GLU A 93 12.82 1.24 18.58
CA GLU A 93 13.26 1.02 19.95
C GLU A 93 12.09 1.01 20.95
N TYR A 94 11.10 1.90 20.76
CA TYR A 94 9.93 2.00 21.66
C TYR A 94 8.79 1.07 21.26
N PHE A 95 8.65 0.76 19.99
CA PHE A 95 7.52 0.00 19.44
C PHE A 95 7.99 -1.09 18.45
N PRO A 96 8.59 -2.19 18.94
CA PRO A 96 9.15 -3.23 18.05
C PRO A 96 8.10 -3.98 17.23
N GLN A 97 6.81 -3.84 17.54
CA GLN A 97 5.68 -4.41 16.78
C GLN A 97 5.02 -3.41 15.83
N LEU A 98 5.57 -2.20 15.71
CA LEU A 98 5.06 -1.17 14.81
C LEU A 98 5.14 -1.64 13.37
N VAL A 99 4.09 -1.39 12.60
CA VAL A 99 4.05 -1.62 11.16
C VAL A 99 4.12 -0.29 10.42
N ILE A 100 5.06 -0.17 9.50
CA ILE A 100 5.18 1.00 8.64
C ILE A 100 4.45 0.74 7.31
N VAL A 101 3.55 1.64 6.93
CA VAL A 101 2.81 1.59 5.66
C VAL A 101 3.28 2.71 4.74
N SER A 102 3.46 2.43 3.46
CA SER A 102 3.74 3.43 2.43
C SER A 102 3.37 2.91 1.03
N GLY A 103 3.69 3.68 -0.01
CA GLY A 103 3.24 3.40 -1.37
C GLY A 103 4.28 2.83 -2.33
N LEU A 104 5.48 2.49 -1.88
CA LEU A 104 6.58 2.00 -2.70
C LEU A 104 7.00 2.97 -3.83
N ALA A 105 6.61 4.23 -3.79
CA ALA A 105 7.03 5.23 -4.76
C ALA A 105 8.49 5.66 -4.55
N TYR A 106 9.03 6.41 -5.50
CA TYR A 106 10.34 7.06 -5.32
C TYR A 106 10.33 8.02 -4.12
N GLY A 107 11.52 8.35 -3.59
CA GLY A 107 11.72 9.33 -2.53
C GLY A 107 11.39 8.80 -1.15
N ILE A 108 10.47 9.44 -0.44
CA ILE A 108 10.17 9.12 0.96
C ILE A 108 9.58 7.72 1.13
N ASP A 109 8.69 7.27 0.24
CA ASP A 109 8.05 5.97 0.37
C ASP A 109 9.07 4.83 0.41
N ILE A 110 9.98 4.77 -0.58
CA ILE A 110 11.02 3.74 -0.60
C ILE A 110 12.04 3.90 0.53
N CYS A 111 12.31 5.14 0.97
CA CYS A 111 13.15 5.40 2.12
C CYS A 111 12.53 4.79 3.38
N ALA A 112 11.25 5.06 3.64
CA ALA A 112 10.53 4.51 4.79
C ALA A 112 10.55 2.97 4.82
N HIS A 113 10.29 2.31 3.69
CA HIS A 113 10.36 0.85 3.60
C HIS A 113 11.75 0.31 3.93
N ARG A 114 12.80 0.89 3.35
CA ARG A 114 14.18 0.46 3.59
C ARG A 114 14.64 0.72 5.02
N CYS A 115 14.24 1.84 5.61
CA CYS A 115 14.53 2.14 7.02
C CYS A 115 13.81 1.13 7.94
N ALA A 116 12.53 0.85 7.70
CA ALA A 116 11.78 -0.14 8.47
C ALA A 116 12.44 -1.52 8.42
N LEU A 117 12.79 -2.01 7.24
CA LEU A 117 13.51 -3.28 7.08
C LEU A 117 14.85 -3.30 7.82
N ARG A 118 15.63 -2.22 7.73
CA ARG A 118 16.93 -2.08 8.39
C ARG A 118 16.84 -2.13 9.92
N HIS A 119 15.76 -1.58 10.47
CA HIS A 119 15.50 -1.53 11.91
C HIS A 119 14.59 -2.66 12.41
N GLY A 120 14.35 -3.69 11.58
CA GLY A 120 13.60 -4.89 11.97
C GLY A 120 12.10 -4.70 12.15
N LEU A 121 11.54 -3.59 11.65
CA LEU A 121 10.10 -3.35 11.64
C LEU A 121 9.46 -3.99 10.40
N ASN A 122 8.24 -4.51 10.58
CA ASN A 122 7.41 -4.90 9.45
C ASN A 122 6.99 -3.68 8.63
N THR A 123 6.96 -3.85 7.30
CA THR A 123 6.52 -2.78 6.42
C THR A 123 5.65 -3.28 5.27
N ILE A 124 4.56 -2.55 5.00
CA ILE A 124 3.56 -2.91 4.00
C ILE A 124 3.55 -1.86 2.89
N ALA A 125 3.80 -2.32 1.66
CA ALA A 125 3.62 -1.48 0.48
C ALA A 125 2.20 -1.65 -0.07
N VAL A 126 1.46 -0.56 -0.13
CA VAL A 126 0.20 -0.50 -0.86
C VAL A 126 0.52 -0.15 -2.31
N LEU A 127 0.12 -0.99 -3.26
CA LEU A 127 0.46 -0.84 -4.67
C LEU A 127 -0.70 -0.24 -5.47
N ALA A 128 -0.37 0.49 -6.53
CA ALA A 128 -1.33 1.05 -7.50
C ALA A 128 -1.48 0.16 -8.75
N HIS A 129 -1.15 -1.12 -8.63
CA HIS A 129 -1.17 -2.14 -9.69
C HIS A 129 -1.27 -3.53 -9.06
N GLY A 130 -1.49 -4.57 -9.85
CA GLY A 130 -1.54 -5.96 -9.38
C GLY A 130 -0.19 -6.47 -8.88
N LEU A 131 -0.20 -7.66 -8.26
CA LEU A 131 1.00 -8.31 -7.68
C LEU A 131 1.83 -9.09 -8.71
N ASP A 132 1.47 -9.03 -9.98
CA ASP A 132 2.16 -9.68 -11.10
C ASP A 132 3.49 -9.00 -11.49
N HIS A 133 3.65 -7.72 -11.13
CA HIS A 133 4.86 -6.94 -11.39
C HIS A 133 5.12 -5.94 -10.27
N ILE A 134 6.31 -5.33 -10.26
CA ILE A 134 6.69 -4.26 -9.31
C ILE A 134 7.01 -2.99 -10.09
N TYR A 135 6.36 -1.91 -9.68
CA TYR A 135 6.64 -0.56 -10.17
C TYR A 135 6.89 0.40 -8.98
N PRO A 136 7.98 1.16 -9.02
CA PRO A 136 9.06 1.15 -10.02
C PRO A 136 9.89 -0.14 -9.99
N ALA A 137 10.39 -0.58 -11.16
CA ALA A 137 11.17 -1.81 -11.25
C ALA A 137 12.44 -1.82 -10.37
N ASN A 138 13.03 -0.64 -10.14
CA ASN A 138 14.22 -0.45 -9.28
C ASN A 138 13.93 -0.76 -7.79
N HIS A 139 12.66 -0.87 -7.39
CA HIS A 139 12.28 -1.19 -6.01
C HIS A 139 12.00 -2.69 -5.81
N ARG A 140 12.22 -3.52 -6.85
CA ARG A 140 11.93 -4.96 -6.81
C ARG A 140 12.65 -5.69 -5.69
N SER A 141 13.93 -5.41 -5.45
CA SER A 141 14.68 -6.06 -4.37
C SER A 141 14.08 -5.78 -3.00
N THR A 142 13.73 -4.52 -2.74
CA THR A 142 13.06 -4.12 -1.50
C THR A 142 11.68 -4.79 -1.38
N ALA A 143 10.88 -4.82 -2.45
CA ALA A 143 9.58 -5.48 -2.45
C ALA A 143 9.66 -6.98 -2.17
N VAL A 144 10.68 -7.67 -2.67
CA VAL A 144 10.92 -9.09 -2.39
C VAL A 144 11.26 -9.31 -0.91
N GLU A 145 12.11 -8.48 -0.33
CA GLU A 145 12.47 -8.54 1.10
C GLU A 145 11.25 -8.28 1.99
N MET A 146 10.40 -7.32 1.61
CA MET A 146 9.17 -7.00 2.34
C MET A 146 8.19 -8.17 2.44
N VAL A 147 8.16 -9.11 1.49
CA VAL A 147 7.28 -10.29 1.57
C VAL A 147 7.58 -11.13 2.81
N SER A 148 8.82 -11.13 3.30
CA SER A 148 9.23 -11.86 4.52
C SER A 148 9.22 -10.99 5.79
N HIS A 149 9.15 -9.66 5.65
CA HIS A 149 9.22 -8.70 6.75
C HIS A 149 8.14 -7.62 6.60
N GLY A 150 6.92 -8.05 6.34
CA GLY A 150 5.81 -7.15 6.06
C GLY A 150 4.92 -7.68 4.97
N GLY A 151 4.80 -6.95 3.84
CA GLY A 151 4.04 -7.44 2.70
C GLY A 151 3.74 -6.40 1.63
N LEU A 152 3.07 -6.89 0.60
CA LEU A 152 2.55 -6.14 -0.53
C LEU A 152 1.03 -6.27 -0.55
N LEU A 153 0.34 -5.15 -0.64
CA LEU A 153 -1.12 -5.06 -0.60
C LEU A 153 -1.63 -4.28 -1.81
N THR A 154 -2.70 -4.72 -2.42
CA THR A 154 -3.34 -4.02 -3.54
C THR A 154 -4.82 -4.34 -3.65
N GLU A 155 -5.60 -3.45 -4.26
CA GLU A 155 -6.97 -3.70 -4.69
C GLU A 155 -7.07 -4.13 -6.17
N TYR A 156 -5.95 -4.17 -6.90
CA TYR A 156 -5.92 -4.44 -8.34
C TYR A 156 -5.48 -5.87 -8.65
N THR A 157 -6.13 -6.49 -9.63
CA THR A 157 -5.67 -7.74 -10.23
C THR A 157 -4.55 -7.50 -11.24
N GLY A 158 -3.82 -8.55 -11.63
CA GLY A 158 -2.76 -8.48 -12.63
C GLY A 158 -3.23 -8.05 -14.03
N TYR A 159 -4.53 -8.11 -14.32
CA TYR A 159 -5.09 -7.68 -15.60
C TYR A 159 -5.33 -6.17 -15.71
N HIS A 160 -5.29 -5.45 -14.61
CA HIS A 160 -5.46 -4.01 -14.62
C HIS A 160 -4.22 -3.35 -15.22
N ARG A 161 -4.39 -2.70 -16.38
CA ARG A 161 -3.32 -1.86 -16.95
C ARG A 161 -3.07 -0.69 -16.03
N MET A 162 -1.81 -0.46 -15.70
CA MET A 162 -1.39 0.64 -14.86
C MET A 162 -1.89 1.98 -15.41
N HIS A 163 -2.54 2.79 -14.55
CA HIS A 163 -3.05 4.11 -14.90
C HIS A 163 -2.64 5.15 -13.85
N PRO A 164 -2.26 6.38 -14.24
CA PRO A 164 -1.87 7.42 -13.28
C PRO A 164 -2.87 7.68 -12.16
N ALA A 165 -4.18 7.59 -12.44
CA ALA A 165 -5.23 7.78 -11.44
C ALA A 165 -5.19 6.74 -10.31
N PHE A 166 -4.67 5.53 -10.55
CA PHE A 166 -4.58 4.49 -9.54
C PHE A 166 -3.58 4.83 -8.42
N PHE A 167 -2.55 5.62 -8.73
CA PHE A 167 -1.60 6.10 -7.72
C PHE A 167 -2.26 7.07 -6.73
N VAL A 168 -3.21 7.87 -7.19
CA VAL A 168 -3.98 8.77 -6.33
C VAL A 168 -5.05 7.98 -5.57
N ALA A 169 -5.80 7.11 -6.26
CA ALA A 169 -6.83 6.28 -5.65
C ALA A 169 -6.27 5.37 -4.54
N ARG A 170 -5.10 4.77 -4.74
CA ARG A 170 -4.42 3.94 -3.77
C ARG A 170 -4.13 4.66 -2.44
N ASN A 171 -3.89 5.98 -2.47
CA ASN A 171 -3.52 6.73 -1.27
C ASN A 171 -4.58 6.65 -0.16
N ARG A 172 -5.84 6.42 -0.50
CA ARG A 172 -6.90 6.19 0.49
C ARG A 172 -6.65 4.93 1.34
N ILE A 173 -6.09 3.90 0.73
CA ILE A 173 -5.73 2.67 1.44
C ILE A 173 -4.52 2.90 2.34
N VAL A 174 -3.52 3.66 1.87
CA VAL A 174 -2.37 4.06 2.70
C VAL A 174 -2.82 4.83 3.94
N ALA A 175 -3.72 5.82 3.75
CA ALA A 175 -4.26 6.61 4.86
C ALA A 175 -5.15 5.77 5.79
N GLY A 176 -6.04 4.95 5.22
CA GLY A 176 -7.04 4.19 5.97
C GLY A 176 -6.48 3.04 6.82
N LEU A 177 -5.34 2.45 6.41
CA LEU A 177 -4.67 1.38 7.16
C LEU A 177 -4.01 1.85 8.46
N ALA A 178 -3.70 3.14 8.59
CA ALA A 178 -2.87 3.65 9.67
C ALA A 178 -3.69 4.29 10.80
N ASP A 179 -3.10 4.31 11.98
CA ASP A 179 -3.56 5.12 13.12
C ASP A 179 -3.18 6.59 12.90
N ALA A 180 -1.99 6.82 12.31
CA ALA A 180 -1.46 8.15 12.02
C ALA A 180 -0.74 8.17 10.67
N VAL A 181 -0.75 9.33 10.02
CA VAL A 181 -0.02 9.59 8.77
C VAL A 181 1.04 10.66 8.99
N ILE A 182 2.27 10.37 8.65
CA ILE A 182 3.41 11.27 8.76
C ILE A 182 3.84 11.74 7.39
N ILE A 183 3.77 13.06 7.17
CA ILE A 183 4.22 13.72 5.95
C ILE A 183 5.67 14.19 6.17
N VAL A 184 6.62 13.54 5.51
CA VAL A 184 8.04 13.91 5.70
C VAL A 184 8.42 15.12 4.85
N GLU A 185 8.05 15.13 3.59
CA GLU A 185 8.24 16.29 2.70
C GLU A 185 7.12 16.31 1.67
N SER A 186 6.64 17.49 1.33
CA SER A 186 5.68 17.68 0.24
C SER A 186 5.90 18.99 -0.49
N ARG A 187 5.52 19.02 -1.77
CA ARG A 187 5.29 20.26 -2.51
C ARG A 187 3.88 20.75 -2.20
N GLU A 188 3.62 22.05 -2.43
CA GLU A 188 2.30 22.67 -2.23
C GLU A 188 1.13 21.94 -2.90
N LYS A 189 1.38 21.24 -4.02
CA LYS A 189 0.39 20.41 -4.74
C LYS A 189 0.89 18.97 -4.88
N GLY A 190 1.51 18.44 -3.83
CA GLY A 190 2.08 17.08 -3.82
C GLY A 190 1.06 15.99 -3.49
N GLY A 191 1.32 14.78 -3.98
CA GLY A 191 0.50 13.60 -3.66
C GLY A 191 0.42 13.28 -2.17
N ALA A 192 1.43 13.65 -1.39
CA ALA A 192 1.43 13.47 0.07
C ALA A 192 0.35 14.33 0.76
N LEU A 193 0.09 15.55 0.27
CA LEU A 193 -0.99 16.40 0.80
C LEU A 193 -2.38 15.84 0.47
N ILE A 194 -2.53 15.16 -0.67
CA ILE A 194 -3.77 14.43 -0.98
C ILE A 194 -3.98 13.32 0.06
N THR A 195 -2.93 12.58 0.40
CA THR A 195 -2.99 11.54 1.43
C THR A 195 -3.32 12.13 2.81
N ALA A 196 -2.75 13.29 3.15
CA ALA A 196 -3.08 14.00 4.39
C ALA A 196 -4.56 14.37 4.48
N GLY A 197 -5.12 14.99 3.44
CA GLY A 197 -6.55 15.35 3.42
C GLY A 197 -7.49 14.13 3.48
N ILE A 198 -7.09 13.01 2.87
CA ILE A 198 -7.83 11.75 3.00
C ILE A 198 -7.75 11.24 4.45
N ALA A 199 -6.57 11.24 5.07
CA ALA A 199 -6.37 10.81 6.43
C ALA A 199 -7.23 11.62 7.43
N GLU A 200 -7.26 12.94 7.27
CA GLU A 200 -8.14 13.83 8.05
C GLU A 200 -9.62 13.46 7.86
N SER A 201 -10.06 13.15 6.64
CA SER A 201 -11.45 12.74 6.37
C SER A 201 -11.81 11.38 7.00
N TYR A 202 -10.81 10.55 7.30
CA TYR A 202 -10.96 9.28 8.03
C TYR A 202 -10.69 9.41 9.53
N HIS A 203 -10.56 10.65 10.04
CA HIS A 203 -10.24 10.94 11.44
C HIS A 203 -8.93 10.29 11.91
N ARG A 204 -7.93 10.21 11.02
CA ARG A 204 -6.57 9.77 11.35
C ARG A 204 -5.72 10.96 11.72
N ASP A 205 -4.86 10.79 12.72
CA ASP A 205 -3.91 11.83 13.09
C ASP A 205 -2.92 12.09 11.93
N VAL A 206 -2.65 13.37 11.68
CA VAL A 206 -1.72 13.79 10.62
C VAL A 206 -0.60 14.62 11.25
N PHE A 207 0.63 14.19 11.02
CA PHE A 207 1.83 14.88 11.43
C PHE A 207 2.64 15.30 10.20
N ALA A 208 3.30 16.44 10.28
CA ALA A 208 4.17 16.91 9.20
C ALA A 208 5.53 17.34 9.75
N LEU A 209 6.58 16.97 9.03
CA LEU A 209 7.91 17.50 9.28
C LEU A 209 7.92 18.98 8.89
N PRO A 210 8.33 19.90 9.80
CA PRO A 210 8.54 21.29 9.44
C PRO A 210 9.53 21.42 8.27
N GLY A 211 9.17 22.28 7.31
CA GLY A 211 10.07 22.60 6.19
C GLY A 211 11.33 23.31 6.66
N SER A 212 12.38 23.20 5.89
CA SER A 212 13.65 23.94 6.06
C SER A 212 13.51 25.38 5.57
#